data_6fbfc68b10698a2a15cb4b5d19922d48
#
_entry.id   6fbfc68b10698a2a15cb4b5d19922d48
#
_cell.length_a   1.000
_cell.length_b   1.000
_cell.length_c   1.000
_cell.angle_alpha   90.00
_cell.angle_beta   90.00
_cell.angle_gamma   90.00
#
_symmetry.space_group_name_H-M   'P 1'
#
loop_
_entity.id
_entity.type
_entity.pdbx_description
1 polymer ?
#
loop_
_entity_poly.entity_id
_entity_poly.type
_entity_poly.pdbx_seq_one_letter_code
_entity_poly.pdbx_strand_id
1 'polypeptide(L)' 'MKEIEVFIDTEEIAEFFFQELVRRGYVPNAEELEEIADITFEYLIEKSIIDEEIEEE' A
#
# COMPACT_ATOMS: atom_id res chain seq x y z
N MET A 1 -5.36 5.16 26.57
CA MET A 1 -5.06 5.19 25.75
C MET A 1 -5.19 4.17 24.90
N LYS A 2 -5.32 3.99 23.93
CA LYS A 2 -5.43 3.07 23.16
C LYS A 2 -4.40 2.97 22.24
N GLU A 3 -3.98 1.91 21.91
CA GLU A 3 -3.00 1.71 21.04
C GLU A 3 -3.55 1.46 19.73
N ILE A 4 -3.31 2.05 18.70
CA ILE A 4 -3.75 1.79 17.40
C ILE A 4 -2.74 1.09 16.62
N GLU A 5 -3.08 -0.05 16.14
CA GLU A 5 -2.16 -0.78 15.38
C GLU A 5 -2.47 -0.57 13.96
N VAL A 6 -1.68 -0.02 13.14
CA VAL A 6 -1.88 0.18 11.73
C VAL A 6 -1.23 -0.95 10.97
N PHE A 7 -2.04 -1.67 10.23
CA PHE A 7 -1.54 -2.80 9.51
C PHE A 7 -1.77 -2.56 8.04
N ILE A 8 -0.76 -2.39 7.27
CA ILE A 8 -0.86 -2.12 5.86
C ILE A 8 -0.19 -3.21 5.06
N ASP A 9 -0.85 -3.72 4.05
CA ASP A 9 -0.21 -4.68 3.18
C ASP A 9 -0.57 -4.30 1.76
N THR A 10 0.02 -4.97 0.80
CA THR A 10 -0.15 -4.59 -0.60
C THR A 10 -1.57 -4.79 -1.07
N GLU A 11 -2.25 -5.78 -0.54
CA GLU A 11 -3.61 -6.00 -0.94
C GLU A 11 -4.49 -4.83 -0.56
N GLU A 12 -4.30 -4.31 0.60
CA GLU A 12 -5.07 -3.19 1.04
C GLU A 12 -4.76 -1.97 0.19
N ILE A 13 -3.50 -1.77 -0.15
CA ILE A 13 -3.12 -0.65 -0.98
C ILE A 13 -3.75 -0.78 -2.35
N ALA A 14 -3.74 -1.99 -2.91
CA ALA A 14 -4.32 -2.20 -4.23
C ALA A 14 -5.81 -1.90 -4.20
N GLU A 15 -6.47 -2.31 -3.15
CA GLU A 15 -7.89 -2.06 -3.05
C GLU A 15 -8.18 -0.58 -2.96
N PHE A 16 -7.38 0.12 -2.21
CA PHE A 16 -7.57 1.54 -2.06
C PHE A 16 -7.38 2.22 -3.41
N PHE A 17 -6.37 1.84 -4.16
CA PHE A 17 -6.13 2.41 -5.46
C PHE A 17 -7.30 2.10 -6.38
N PHE A 18 -7.81 0.90 -6.31
CA PHE A 18 -8.91 0.51 -7.18
C PHE A 18 -10.10 1.44 -6.94
N GLN A 19 -10.45 1.63 -5.70
CA GLN A 19 -11.59 2.45 -5.37
C GLN A 19 -11.37 3.89 -5.80
N GLU A 20 -10.20 4.41 -5.55
CA GLU A 20 -9.94 5.79 -5.89
C GLU A 20 -9.91 6.02 -7.39
N LEU A 21 -9.35 5.08 -8.13
CA LEU A 21 -9.29 5.23 -9.56
C LEU A 21 -10.67 5.14 -10.19
N VAL A 22 -11.49 4.24 -9.67
CA VAL A 22 -12.83 4.11 -10.19
C VAL A 22 -13.61 5.39 -9.93
N ARG A 23 -13.42 5.97 -8.78
CA ARG A 23 -14.09 7.20 -8.46
C ARG A 23 -13.70 8.30 -9.44
N ARG A 24 -12.48 8.27 -9.92
CA ARG A 24 -12.01 9.28 -10.84
C ARG A 24 -12.27 8.95 -12.30
N GLY A 25 -13.00 7.90 -12.56
CA GLY A 25 -13.35 7.55 -13.92
C GLY A 25 -12.41 6.62 -14.66
N TYR A 26 -11.53 5.95 -13.94
CA TYR A 26 -10.61 5.04 -14.59
C TYR A 26 -11.09 3.61 -14.42
N VAL A 27 -10.57 2.74 -15.25
CA VAL A 27 -10.92 1.33 -15.14
C VAL A 27 -9.62 0.60 -14.93
N PRO A 28 -9.18 0.45 -13.71
CA PRO A 28 -7.89 -0.14 -13.45
C PRO A 28 -7.85 -1.64 -13.69
N ASN A 29 -6.67 -2.09 -14.01
CA ASN A 29 -6.45 -3.48 -14.28
C ASN A 29 -5.89 -4.09 -13.00
N ALA A 30 -6.32 -5.26 -12.64
CA ALA A 30 -5.87 -5.87 -11.40
C ALA A 30 -4.36 -6.09 -11.35
N GLU A 31 -3.79 -6.49 -12.46
CA GLU A 31 -2.38 -6.71 -12.49
C GLU A 31 -1.62 -5.42 -12.28
N GLU A 32 -2.07 -4.37 -12.91
CA GLU A 32 -1.42 -3.09 -12.75
C GLU A 32 -1.56 -2.59 -11.34
N LEU A 33 -2.69 -2.85 -10.72
CA LEU A 33 -2.89 -2.41 -9.36
C LEU A 33 -1.94 -3.11 -8.42
N GLU A 34 -1.70 -4.37 -8.65
CA GLU A 34 -0.79 -5.09 -7.82
C GLU A 34 0.62 -4.54 -7.92
N GLU A 35 1.02 -4.19 -9.12
CA GLU A 35 2.34 -3.64 -9.31
C GLU A 35 2.45 -2.29 -8.64
N ILE A 36 1.44 -1.46 -8.79
CA ILE A 36 1.46 -0.15 -8.17
C ILE A 36 1.48 -0.29 -6.66
N ALA A 37 0.73 -1.23 -6.15
CA ALA A 37 0.68 -1.43 -4.71
C ALA A 37 2.04 -1.86 -4.19
N ASP A 38 2.71 -2.73 -4.94
CA ASP A 38 4.02 -3.17 -4.54
C ASP A 38 4.98 -2.01 -4.50
N ILE A 39 4.96 -1.17 -5.52
CA ILE A 39 5.85 -0.04 -5.56
C ILE A 39 5.54 0.92 -4.43
N THR A 40 4.27 1.11 -4.16
CA THR A 40 3.88 2.01 -3.08
C THR A 40 4.36 1.48 -1.74
N PHE A 41 4.23 0.18 -1.56
CA PHE A 41 4.64 -0.40 -0.30
C PHE A 41 6.15 -0.23 -0.12
N GLU A 42 6.90 -0.41 -1.18
CA GLU A 42 8.33 -0.23 -1.11
C GLU A 42 8.67 1.22 -0.79
N TYR A 43 7.92 2.12 -1.35
CA TYR A 43 8.17 3.53 -1.08
C TYR A 43 7.96 3.83 0.40
N LEU A 44 6.92 3.27 0.97
CA LEU A 44 6.63 3.50 2.38
C LEU A 44 7.73 2.93 3.26
N ILE A 45 8.24 1.78 2.90
CA ILE A 45 9.31 1.19 3.66
C ILE A 45 10.56 2.05 3.56
N GLU A 46 10.85 2.54 2.37
CA GLU A 46 12.00 3.34 2.18
C GLU A 46 11.93 4.61 2.97
N LYS A 47 10.76 5.15 3.17
CA LYS A 47 10.61 6.36 3.96
C LYS A 47 10.47 6.04 5.43
N SER A 48 10.58 4.80 5.80
CA SER A 48 10.47 4.36 7.17
C SER A 48 9.10 4.68 7.78
N ILE A 49 8.11 4.76 6.95
CA ILE A 49 6.78 4.98 7.47
C ILE A 49 6.23 3.68 7.99
N ILE A 50 6.54 2.58 7.33
CA ILE A 50 6.13 1.28 7.79
C ILE A 50 7.37 0.58 8.28
N ASP A 51 7.34 0.06 9.46
CA ASP A 51 8.47 -0.63 10.00
C ASP A 51 8.46 -2.04 9.65
N GLU A 52 9.26 -2.44 8.74
CA GLU A 52 9.30 -3.77 8.39
C GLU A 52 10.07 -4.64 9.21
N GLU A 53 10.56 -4.38 10.18
CA GLU A 53 11.24 -5.33 11.00
C GLU A 53 12.35 -6.00 10.42
N ILE A 54 13.01 -5.57 9.59
CA ILE A 54 14.10 -6.18 9.06
C ILE A 54 15.21 -5.67 9.66
N GLU A 55 15.90 -6.16 10.30
CA GLU A 55 16.90 -5.71 10.94
C GLU A 55 17.95 -5.51 10.26
N GLU A 56 18.62 -5.01 10.03
CA GLU A 56 19.59 -4.76 9.33
C GLU A 56 20.45 -4.20 9.82
N GLU A 57 21.19 -4.17 10.00
CA GLU A 57 22.09 -3.63 10.50
C GLU A 57 22.54 -3.19 10.36
#